data_b24f5248b4d1a16b0873e0bb991a28e5
#
_entry.id   b24f5248b4d1a16b0873e0bb991a28e5
#
_cell.length_a   1.000
_cell.length_b   1.000
_cell.length_c   1.000
_cell.angle_alpha   90.00
_cell.angle_beta   90.00
_cell.angle_gamma   90.00
#
_symmetry.space_group_name_H-M   'P 1'
#
loop_
_entity.id
_entity.type
_entity.pdbx_description
1 polymer ?
#
loop_
_entity_poly.entity_id
_entity_poly.type
_entity_poly.pdbx_seq_one_letter_code
_entity_poly.pdbx_strand_id
1 'polypeptide(L)'
;MKPISKLTLYLICIIFSQCALSNYSQPLYNDMVVWFKVPTAIAPWQFQQVESQSALLATSTKEGGGHVYFNPINQRCVVSVPHQFYDTGTLMIGKHIYTHLCQVMLSNSHQRYVDSPDKYPMDFSKRPYNIHNAALVAYQTHNPSARIFQIHGFSNKKRRSKIAKHADIIVSQGKTSDLTGQQLTTCFTSIGFIAYLYGTSVKELGGTKNIVHKLGLKPRSFMHIELSKVTRVRLRQDQPLLRKFTSCLSRTL
;
A
#
# COMPACT_ATOMS: atom_id res chain seq x y z
N MET A 1 19.94 56.15 13.13
CA MET A 1 19.44 54.77 12.96
C MET A 1 18.26 54.81 11.97
N LYS A 2 18.43 54.25 10.77
CA LYS A 2 17.36 54.21 9.77
C LYS A 2 16.46 52.97 10.06
N PRO A 3 15.13 53.08 10.00
CA PRO A 3 14.28 51.93 10.26
C PRO A 3 14.38 50.93 9.11
N ILE A 4 14.65 49.66 9.46
CA ILE A 4 14.61 48.52 8.52
C ILE A 4 13.16 48.34 8.07
N SER A 5 12.93 48.43 6.77
CA SER A 5 11.59 48.41 6.19
C SER A 5 10.92 47.06 6.46
N LYS A 6 9.63 47.13 6.86
CA LYS A 6 8.77 45.95 7.12
C LYS A 6 8.69 44.98 5.93
N LEU A 7 9.11 45.38 4.75
CA LEU A 7 9.11 44.55 3.53
C LEU A 7 10.19 43.44 3.57
N THR A 8 11.36 43.71 4.24
CA THR A 8 12.45 42.74 4.32
C THR A 8 12.14 41.58 5.26
N LEU A 9 11.26 41.79 6.25
CA LEU A 9 10.87 40.75 7.21
C LEU A 9 9.90 39.72 6.59
N TYR A 10 9.08 40.12 5.61
CA TYR A 10 8.16 39.20 4.93
C TYR A 10 8.84 38.24 3.96
N LEU A 11 9.93 38.63 3.35
CA LEU A 11 10.69 37.77 2.43
C LEU A 11 11.48 36.67 3.15
N ILE A 12 11.88 36.88 4.40
CA ILE A 12 12.62 35.90 5.20
C ILE A 12 11.70 34.80 5.73
N CYS A 13 10.42 35.09 5.98
CA CYS A 13 9.44 34.08 6.45
C CYS A 13 9.02 33.07 5.38
N ILE A 14 9.18 33.39 4.09
CA ILE A 14 8.75 32.48 2.99
C ILE A 14 9.80 31.39 2.70
N ILE A 15 11.06 31.60 3.08
CA ILE A 15 12.16 30.65 2.78
C ILE A 15 12.27 29.51 3.81
N PHE A 16 11.69 29.63 5.01
CA PHE A 16 11.77 28.60 6.05
C PHE A 16 10.60 27.61 6.13
N SER A 17 9.66 27.65 5.18
CA SER A 17 8.41 26.85 5.27
C SER A 17 8.39 25.55 4.46
N GLN A 18 9.52 25.00 4.00
CA GLN A 18 9.51 23.75 3.24
C GLN A 18 10.67 22.82 3.56
N CYS A 19 10.84 22.46 4.81
CA CYS A 19 11.58 21.25 5.14
C CYS A 19 10.74 20.34 6.02
N ALA A 20 9.53 20.03 5.57
CA ALA A 20 8.85 18.82 6.04
C ALA A 20 9.69 17.66 5.49
N LEU A 21 10.45 16.98 6.37
CA LEU A 21 11.18 15.76 6.04
C LEU A 21 10.18 14.78 5.42
N SER A 22 10.29 14.56 4.12
CA SER A 22 9.45 13.57 3.43
C SER A 22 9.71 12.19 4.02
N ASN A 23 8.67 11.45 4.38
CA ASN A 23 8.78 10.08 4.87
C ASN A 23 8.94 9.06 3.73
N TYR A 24 9.55 9.46 2.62
CA TYR A 24 9.90 8.61 1.47
C TYR A 24 11.16 9.15 0.79
N SER A 25 11.82 8.32 -0.02
CA SER A 25 13.00 8.72 -0.80
C SER A 25 12.60 9.72 -1.89
N GLN A 26 13.05 10.96 -1.77
CA GLN A 26 12.74 12.00 -2.75
C GLN A 26 13.30 11.71 -4.17
N PRO A 27 14.53 11.19 -4.34
CA PRO A 27 14.99 10.76 -5.66
C PRO A 27 14.08 9.69 -6.27
N LEU A 28 13.81 8.61 -5.56
CA LEU A 28 12.91 7.55 -6.06
C LEU A 28 11.48 8.06 -6.33
N TYR A 29 10.98 9.00 -5.55
CA TYR A 29 9.69 9.62 -5.82
C TYR A 29 9.69 10.36 -7.15
N ASN A 30 10.72 11.19 -7.42
CA ASN A 30 10.83 11.93 -8.66
C ASN A 30 10.91 10.99 -9.87
N ASP A 31 11.69 9.92 -9.76
CA ASP A 31 11.79 8.88 -10.79
C ASP A 31 10.44 8.20 -11.02
N MET A 32 9.73 7.84 -9.96
CA MET A 32 8.42 7.20 -10.06
C MET A 32 7.33 8.12 -10.61
N VAL A 33 7.40 9.44 -10.36
CA VAL A 33 6.51 10.44 -10.96
C VAL A 33 6.65 10.45 -12.49
N VAL A 34 7.87 10.38 -12.99
CA VAL A 34 8.14 10.29 -14.43
C VAL A 34 7.74 8.92 -14.97
N TRP A 35 8.08 7.86 -14.25
CA TRP A 35 7.84 6.48 -14.64
C TRP A 35 6.36 6.16 -14.87
N PHE A 36 5.46 6.62 -14.03
CA PHE A 36 4.03 6.40 -14.23
C PHE A 36 3.44 7.12 -15.45
N LYS A 37 4.17 8.09 -16.03
CA LYS A 37 3.79 8.75 -17.29
C LYS A 37 4.38 8.01 -18.49
N VAL A 38 5.67 7.69 -18.39
CA VAL A 38 6.45 7.05 -19.46
C VAL A 38 7.34 5.98 -18.81
N PRO A 39 6.86 4.73 -18.70
CA PRO A 39 7.65 3.66 -18.11
C PRO A 39 8.96 3.42 -18.84
N THR A 40 10.05 3.48 -18.11
CA THR A 40 11.43 3.29 -18.59
C THR A 40 12.26 2.56 -17.55
N ALA A 41 13.51 2.21 -17.88
CA ALA A 41 14.43 1.63 -16.90
C ALA A 41 14.78 2.64 -15.78
N ILE A 42 14.75 2.16 -14.54
CA ILE A 42 15.26 2.88 -13.36
C ILE A 42 16.26 1.96 -12.66
N ALA A 43 17.53 2.34 -12.64
CA ALA A 43 18.52 1.57 -11.88
C ALA A 43 18.21 1.64 -10.37
N PRO A 44 18.42 0.55 -9.62
CA PRO A 44 19.01 -0.73 -10.00
C PRO A 44 17.97 -1.82 -10.41
N TRP A 45 16.70 -1.46 -10.64
CA TRP A 45 15.64 -2.41 -10.98
C TRP A 45 15.74 -2.84 -12.45
N GLN A 46 15.47 -4.12 -12.71
CA GLN A 46 15.27 -4.62 -14.05
C GLN A 46 13.92 -4.13 -14.58
N PHE A 47 13.96 -3.40 -15.69
CA PHE A 47 12.75 -2.98 -16.39
C PHE A 47 12.25 -4.09 -17.31
N GLN A 48 10.94 -4.33 -17.28
CA GLN A 48 10.25 -5.24 -18.20
C GLN A 48 9.01 -4.55 -18.73
N GLN A 49 8.72 -4.78 -20.00
CA GLN A 49 7.48 -4.33 -20.64
C GLN A 49 6.92 -5.46 -21.48
N VAL A 50 5.63 -5.77 -21.29
CA VAL A 50 4.88 -6.75 -22.08
C VAL A 50 3.55 -6.10 -22.42
N GLU A 51 3.30 -5.88 -23.70
CA GLU A 51 2.13 -5.14 -24.20
C GLU A 51 2.02 -3.77 -23.49
N SER A 52 0.87 -3.50 -22.86
CA SER A 52 0.63 -2.27 -22.09
C SER A 52 1.18 -2.30 -20.66
N GLN A 53 1.64 -3.45 -20.19
CA GLN A 53 2.09 -3.62 -18.82
C GLN A 53 3.59 -3.38 -18.69
N SER A 54 3.97 -2.65 -17.65
CA SER A 54 5.36 -2.35 -17.32
C SER A 54 5.69 -2.79 -15.91
N ALA A 55 6.93 -3.19 -15.66
CA ALA A 55 7.39 -3.58 -14.34
C ALA A 55 8.82 -3.12 -14.07
N LEU A 56 9.07 -2.80 -12.80
CA LEU A 56 10.40 -2.65 -12.22
C LEU A 56 10.59 -3.80 -11.22
N LEU A 57 11.55 -4.66 -11.47
CA LEU A 57 11.80 -5.87 -10.69
C LEU A 57 13.13 -5.77 -9.98
N ALA A 58 13.13 -5.88 -8.66
CA ALA A 58 14.37 -5.97 -7.90
C ALA A 58 15.11 -7.27 -8.23
N THR A 59 16.38 -7.18 -8.55
CA THR A 59 17.25 -8.32 -8.87
C THR A 59 18.07 -8.78 -7.68
N SER A 60 18.26 -7.89 -6.69
CA SER A 60 19.00 -8.23 -5.46
C SER A 60 18.48 -7.46 -4.24
N THR A 61 18.85 -7.91 -3.03
CA THR A 61 18.59 -7.19 -1.78
C THR A 61 19.50 -5.98 -1.60
N LYS A 62 20.68 -5.98 -2.25
CA LYS A 62 21.70 -4.95 -2.07
C LYS A 62 21.25 -3.59 -2.59
N GLU A 63 20.28 -3.56 -3.50
CA GLU A 63 19.92 -2.39 -4.28
C GLU A 63 18.50 -1.90 -4.01
N GLY A 64 17.98 -2.19 -2.80
CA GLY A 64 16.67 -1.71 -2.40
C GLY A 64 15.53 -2.52 -3.04
N GLY A 65 15.27 -3.71 -2.51
CA GLY A 65 14.23 -4.62 -3.02
C GLY A 65 12.85 -3.99 -3.22
N GLY A 66 11.96 -4.78 -3.79
CA GLY A 66 10.60 -4.37 -4.13
C GLY A 66 10.32 -4.45 -5.62
N HIS A 67 9.10 -4.79 -5.94
CA HIS A 67 8.62 -4.83 -7.32
C HIS A 67 7.49 -3.82 -7.49
N VAL A 68 7.49 -3.13 -8.62
CA VAL A 68 6.44 -2.23 -9.06
C VAL A 68 5.89 -2.77 -10.38
N TYR A 69 4.58 -2.97 -10.47
CA TYR A 69 3.89 -3.37 -11.70
C TYR A 69 2.85 -2.30 -12.04
N PHE A 70 2.73 -1.97 -13.32
CA PHE A 70 1.81 -0.96 -13.81
C PHE A 70 1.08 -1.46 -15.06
N ASN A 71 -0.25 -1.38 -15.03
CA ASN A 71 -1.14 -1.64 -16.15
C ASN A 71 -2.09 -0.45 -16.33
N PRO A 72 -1.87 0.45 -17.29
CA PRO A 72 -2.65 1.68 -17.45
C PRO A 72 -4.11 1.44 -17.86
N ILE A 73 -4.46 0.23 -18.30
CA ILE A 73 -5.82 -0.11 -18.76
C ILE A 73 -6.79 -0.30 -17.58
N ASN A 74 -6.28 -0.75 -16.43
CA ASN A 74 -7.10 -1.08 -15.27
C ASN A 74 -7.62 0.18 -14.52
N GLN A 75 -8.38 -0.04 -13.44
CA GLN A 75 -8.93 1.02 -12.59
C GLN A 75 -7.82 1.73 -11.79
N ARG A 76 -8.02 3.03 -11.53
CA ARG A 76 -7.08 3.87 -10.77
C ARG A 76 -7.04 3.49 -9.30
N CYS A 77 -6.44 2.34 -9.00
CA CYS A 77 -6.14 1.91 -7.64
C CYS A 77 -4.78 1.22 -7.55
N VAL A 78 -4.30 1.04 -6.34
CA VAL A 78 -3.07 0.33 -6.01
C VAL A 78 -3.42 -0.86 -5.14
N VAL A 79 -2.91 -2.04 -5.48
CA VAL A 79 -2.82 -3.17 -4.54
C VAL A 79 -1.38 -3.30 -4.03
N SER A 80 -1.22 -3.34 -2.72
CA SER A 80 0.07 -3.42 -2.04
C SER A 80 0.17 -4.72 -1.26
N VAL A 81 1.26 -5.47 -1.45
CA VAL A 81 1.54 -6.74 -0.77
C VAL A 81 2.93 -6.67 -0.15
N PRO A 82 3.09 -5.95 0.97
CA PRO A 82 4.41 -5.63 1.52
C PRO A 82 5.10 -6.80 2.23
N HIS A 83 4.39 -7.90 2.52
CA HIS A 83 4.89 -9.01 3.32
C HIS A 83 4.64 -10.38 2.69
N GLN A 84 4.71 -10.51 1.36
CA GLN A 84 4.33 -11.73 0.63
C GLN A 84 4.99 -13.03 1.14
N PHE A 85 6.22 -12.97 1.64
CA PHE A 85 6.96 -14.12 2.13
C PHE A 85 6.57 -14.52 3.57
N TYR A 86 6.13 -13.57 4.37
CA TYR A 86 5.66 -13.82 5.73
C TYR A 86 4.16 -14.12 5.75
N ASP A 87 3.38 -13.34 5.01
CA ASP A 87 1.94 -13.45 4.86
C ASP A 87 1.59 -14.33 3.64
N THR A 88 2.03 -15.60 3.69
CA THR A 88 1.92 -16.53 2.56
C THR A 88 0.53 -16.54 1.93
N GLY A 89 0.49 -16.48 0.59
CA GLY A 89 -0.73 -16.45 -0.21
C GLY A 89 -1.22 -15.05 -0.57
N THR A 90 -0.74 -14.00 0.09
CA THR A 90 -1.15 -12.61 -0.23
C THR A 90 -0.69 -12.17 -1.61
N LEU A 91 0.48 -12.62 -2.08
CA LEU A 91 0.97 -12.29 -3.42
C LEU A 91 0.01 -12.76 -4.51
N MET A 92 -0.51 -13.99 -4.43
CA MET A 92 -1.41 -14.52 -5.44
C MET A 92 -2.75 -13.76 -5.45
N ILE A 93 -3.25 -13.40 -4.26
CA ILE A 93 -4.44 -12.55 -4.13
C ILE A 93 -4.16 -11.16 -4.71
N GLY A 94 -3.01 -10.57 -4.40
CA GLY A 94 -2.60 -9.27 -4.95
C GLY A 94 -2.44 -9.29 -6.47
N LYS A 95 -1.83 -10.34 -7.03
CA LYS A 95 -1.73 -10.53 -8.49
C LYS A 95 -3.11 -10.58 -9.15
N HIS A 96 -4.05 -11.32 -8.56
CA HIS A 96 -5.42 -11.38 -9.10
C HIS A 96 -6.10 -10.01 -9.08
N ILE A 97 -5.98 -9.24 -7.97
CA ILE A 97 -6.50 -7.88 -7.87
C ILE A 97 -5.84 -6.96 -8.92
N TYR A 98 -4.53 -7.06 -9.11
CA TYR A 98 -3.81 -6.30 -10.14
C TYR A 98 -4.30 -6.66 -11.55
N THR A 99 -4.36 -7.93 -11.87
CA THR A 99 -4.76 -8.38 -13.21
C THR A 99 -6.19 -7.96 -13.57
N HIS A 100 -7.11 -7.92 -12.59
CA HIS A 100 -8.54 -7.73 -12.86
C HIS A 100 -9.11 -6.40 -12.36
N LEU A 101 -8.34 -5.59 -11.65
CA LEU A 101 -8.87 -4.35 -11.07
C LEU A 101 -7.87 -3.19 -11.07
N CYS A 102 -6.76 -3.28 -10.35
CA CYS A 102 -5.92 -2.12 -10.05
C CYS A 102 -4.81 -1.87 -11.09
N GLN A 103 -4.56 -0.61 -11.43
CA GLN A 103 -3.46 -0.23 -12.31
C GLN A 103 -2.08 -0.56 -11.75
N VAL A 104 -1.92 -0.52 -10.43
CA VAL A 104 -0.61 -0.69 -9.79
C VAL A 104 -0.63 -1.86 -8.82
N MET A 105 0.41 -2.70 -8.88
CA MET A 105 0.72 -3.64 -7.81
C MET A 105 2.12 -3.37 -7.27
N LEU A 106 2.23 -3.34 -5.95
CA LEU A 106 3.49 -3.18 -5.23
C LEU A 106 3.71 -4.39 -4.33
N SER A 107 4.87 -5.02 -4.41
CA SER A 107 5.22 -6.13 -3.54
C SER A 107 6.68 -6.07 -3.13
N ASN A 108 7.04 -6.70 -2.00
CA ASN A 108 8.45 -6.84 -1.69
C ASN A 108 9.07 -8.04 -2.43
N SER A 109 10.37 -7.95 -2.69
CA SER A 109 11.15 -8.98 -3.39
C SER A 109 11.80 -9.99 -2.43
N HIS A 110 11.87 -9.67 -1.14
CA HIS A 110 12.53 -10.46 -0.11
C HIS A 110 11.72 -10.46 1.18
N GLN A 111 12.06 -11.39 2.09
CA GLN A 111 11.40 -11.46 3.39
C GLN A 111 11.63 -10.16 4.19
N ARG A 112 10.62 -9.73 4.95
CA ARG A 112 10.63 -8.48 5.72
C ARG A 112 11.74 -8.34 6.77
N TYR A 113 12.33 -9.46 7.21
CA TYR A 113 13.39 -9.49 8.20
C TYR A 113 14.80 -9.60 7.60
N VAL A 114 14.91 -9.64 6.27
CA VAL A 114 16.20 -9.60 5.60
C VAL A 114 16.68 -8.15 5.62
N ASP A 115 17.79 -7.93 6.32
CA ASP A 115 18.50 -6.66 6.23
C ASP A 115 19.38 -6.69 4.98
N SER A 116 19.20 -5.69 4.13
CA SER A 116 20.15 -5.43 3.06
C SER A 116 21.46 -4.93 3.68
N PRO A 117 22.64 -5.33 3.15
CA PRO A 117 23.93 -4.78 3.58
C PRO A 117 23.97 -3.23 3.50
N ASP A 118 23.20 -2.63 2.61
CA ASP A 118 23.08 -1.17 2.41
C ASP A 118 21.98 -0.55 3.27
N LYS A 119 21.50 -1.24 4.28
CA LYS A 119 20.47 -0.72 5.22
C LYS A 119 19.11 -0.41 4.60
N TYR A 120 18.73 -1.06 3.50
CA TYR A 120 17.36 -1.01 2.94
C TYR A 120 16.50 -2.12 3.54
N PRO A 121 15.81 -1.87 4.65
CA PRO A 121 15.01 -2.90 5.29
C PRO A 121 13.77 -3.21 4.46
N MET A 122 13.52 -4.51 4.28
CA MET A 122 12.41 -5.03 3.47
C MET A 122 11.03 -4.93 4.14
N ASP A 123 10.92 -4.39 5.36
CA ASP A 123 9.61 -4.14 5.99
C ASP A 123 9.00 -2.84 5.49
N PHE A 124 8.44 -2.85 4.29
CA PHE A 124 7.85 -1.69 3.63
C PHE A 124 6.65 -1.08 4.38
N SER A 125 6.06 -1.81 5.30
CA SER A 125 5.00 -1.28 6.17
C SER A 125 5.51 -0.44 7.35
N LYS A 126 6.83 -0.50 7.62
CA LYS A 126 7.45 0.22 8.76
C LYS A 126 8.56 1.18 8.36
N ARG A 127 9.22 0.94 7.24
CA ARG A 127 10.39 1.69 6.82
C ARG A 127 10.04 2.69 5.73
N PRO A 128 10.46 3.97 5.85
CA PRO A 128 10.01 5.03 4.94
C PRO A 128 10.70 5.01 3.57
N TYR A 129 12.01 4.80 3.52
CA TYR A 129 12.83 5.08 2.33
C TYR A 129 13.01 3.85 1.45
N ASN A 130 12.04 3.58 0.56
CA ASN A 130 12.07 2.46 -0.38
C ASN A 130 11.20 2.79 -1.61
N ILE A 131 11.37 2.01 -2.70
CA ILE A 131 10.61 2.18 -3.94
C ILE A 131 9.10 2.00 -3.76
N HIS A 132 8.67 1.10 -2.88
CA HIS A 132 7.28 0.85 -2.61
C HIS A 132 6.55 2.11 -2.12
N ASN A 133 7.13 2.81 -1.13
CA ASN A 133 6.52 4.02 -0.58
C ASN A 133 6.64 5.22 -1.53
N ALA A 134 7.76 5.33 -2.25
CA ALA A 134 7.93 6.33 -3.30
C ALA A 134 6.88 6.15 -4.42
N ALA A 135 6.67 4.93 -4.88
CA ALA A 135 5.66 4.61 -5.89
C ALA A 135 4.23 4.90 -5.41
N LEU A 136 3.89 4.60 -4.15
CA LEU A 136 2.57 4.95 -3.59
C LEU A 136 2.30 6.45 -3.70
N VAL A 137 3.25 7.27 -3.22
CA VAL A 137 3.10 8.73 -3.22
C VAL A 137 3.07 9.28 -4.64
N ALA A 138 3.99 8.83 -5.50
CA ALA A 138 4.08 9.27 -6.88
C ALA A 138 2.81 8.93 -7.68
N TYR A 139 2.28 7.72 -7.52
CA TYR A 139 1.05 7.33 -8.20
C TYR A 139 -0.14 8.15 -7.74
N GLN A 140 -0.29 8.39 -6.43
CA GLN A 140 -1.41 9.18 -5.91
C GLN A 140 -1.28 10.67 -6.25
N THR A 141 -0.08 11.20 -6.48
CA THR A 141 0.13 12.56 -6.97
C THR A 141 -0.54 12.76 -8.34
N HIS A 142 -0.45 11.77 -9.24
CA HIS A 142 -1.13 11.79 -10.54
C HIS A 142 -2.60 11.38 -10.48
N ASN A 143 -2.96 10.58 -9.49
CA ASN A 143 -4.30 10.03 -9.32
C ASN A 143 -4.81 10.29 -7.89
N PRO A 144 -5.21 11.54 -7.55
CA PRO A 144 -5.54 11.91 -6.17
C PRO A 144 -6.73 11.15 -5.57
N SER A 145 -7.62 10.61 -6.42
CA SER A 145 -8.76 9.78 -5.99
C SER A 145 -8.40 8.30 -5.84
N ALA A 146 -7.19 7.87 -6.23
CA ALA A 146 -6.82 6.47 -6.21
C ALA A 146 -6.90 5.86 -4.81
N ARG A 147 -7.54 4.69 -4.72
CA ARG A 147 -7.57 3.87 -3.50
C ARG A 147 -6.32 2.99 -3.43
N ILE A 148 -5.88 2.71 -2.20
CA ILE A 148 -4.74 1.85 -1.91
C ILE A 148 -5.23 0.70 -1.04
N PHE A 149 -5.23 -0.51 -1.58
CA PHE A 149 -5.58 -1.73 -0.87
C PHE A 149 -4.31 -2.46 -0.45
N GLN A 150 -3.97 -2.43 0.81
CA GLN A 150 -2.81 -3.15 1.32
C GLN A 150 -3.23 -4.47 1.96
N ILE A 151 -2.76 -5.57 1.37
CA ILE A 151 -3.15 -6.93 1.76
C ILE A 151 -2.09 -7.52 2.69
N HIS A 152 -2.52 -7.87 3.87
CA HIS A 152 -1.74 -8.54 4.90
C HIS A 152 -2.33 -9.87 5.30
N GLY A 153 -1.59 -10.61 6.10
CA GLY A 153 -2.05 -11.87 6.65
C GLY A 153 -1.80 -12.02 8.13
N PHE A 154 -2.76 -12.61 8.82
CA PHE A 154 -2.63 -12.89 10.25
C PHE A 154 -2.92 -14.35 10.60
N SER A 155 -2.54 -14.71 11.84
CA SER A 155 -2.88 -15.99 12.47
C SER A 155 -3.91 -15.76 13.58
N ASN A 156 -5.06 -16.42 13.48
CA ASN A 156 -6.12 -16.37 14.47
C ASN A 156 -5.63 -16.84 15.86
N LYS A 157 -4.76 -17.86 15.89
CA LYS A 157 -4.19 -18.39 17.15
C LYS A 157 -3.38 -17.36 17.95
N LYS A 158 -2.83 -16.33 17.27
CA LYS A 158 -2.04 -15.26 17.90
C LYS A 158 -2.90 -14.06 18.34
N ARG A 159 -4.23 -14.10 18.18
CA ARG A 159 -5.13 -13.01 18.58
C ARG A 159 -5.50 -13.15 20.04
N ARG A 160 -5.79 -12.00 20.67
CA ARG A 160 -6.16 -11.92 22.10
C ARG A 160 -7.67 -11.96 22.28
N SER A 161 -8.39 -11.11 21.56
CA SER A 161 -9.85 -11.01 21.66
C SER A 161 -10.56 -12.17 20.97
N LYS A 162 -11.70 -12.58 21.50
CA LYS A 162 -12.57 -13.58 20.91
C LYS A 162 -12.97 -13.20 19.48
N ILE A 163 -13.31 -11.93 19.25
CA ILE A 163 -13.69 -11.40 17.93
C ILE A 163 -12.55 -11.60 16.93
N ALA A 164 -11.33 -11.17 17.25
CA ALA A 164 -10.19 -11.31 16.33
C ALA A 164 -9.78 -12.78 16.10
N LYS A 165 -10.01 -13.68 17.07
CA LYS A 165 -9.78 -15.12 16.90
C LYS A 165 -10.73 -15.77 15.89
N HIS A 166 -11.93 -15.23 15.69
CA HIS A 166 -12.93 -15.77 14.76
C HIS A 166 -13.02 -14.95 13.46
N ALA A 167 -12.28 -13.86 13.32
CA ALA A 167 -12.30 -13.04 12.12
C ALA A 167 -11.67 -13.76 10.93
N ASP A 168 -12.33 -13.69 9.78
CA ASP A 168 -11.77 -14.00 8.48
C ASP A 168 -11.02 -12.82 7.92
N ILE A 169 -11.61 -11.62 8.02
CA ILE A 169 -11.09 -10.37 7.47
C ILE A 169 -11.22 -9.26 8.51
N ILE A 170 -10.17 -8.45 8.65
CA ILE A 170 -10.22 -7.20 9.39
C ILE A 170 -9.82 -6.07 8.46
N VAL A 171 -10.71 -5.10 8.27
CA VAL A 171 -10.51 -3.90 7.47
C VAL A 171 -10.15 -2.74 8.38
N SER A 172 -9.17 -1.92 8.01
CA SER A 172 -8.80 -0.72 8.76
C SER A 172 -8.39 0.42 7.83
N GLN A 173 -8.71 1.63 8.23
CA GLN A 173 -8.22 2.88 7.62
C GLN A 173 -7.28 3.64 8.58
N GLY A 174 -6.73 2.94 9.57
CA GLY A 174 -5.88 3.51 10.62
C GLY A 174 -6.68 3.87 11.87
N LYS A 175 -6.47 5.06 12.42
CA LYS A 175 -7.12 5.50 13.67
C LYS A 175 -8.59 5.87 13.49
N THR A 176 -8.98 6.28 12.30
CA THR A 176 -10.35 6.70 11.97
C THR A 176 -10.84 5.90 10.78
N SER A 177 -12.12 5.60 10.73
CA SER A 177 -12.79 4.94 9.60
C SER A 177 -13.91 5.83 9.05
N ASP A 178 -14.29 5.58 7.79
CA ASP A 178 -15.41 6.23 7.13
C ASP A 178 -16.40 5.20 6.58
N LEU A 179 -17.41 5.67 5.86
CA LEU A 179 -18.42 4.83 5.22
C LEU A 179 -17.80 3.80 4.26
N THR A 180 -16.68 4.12 3.59
CA THR A 180 -16.03 3.19 2.66
C THR A 180 -15.51 1.95 3.37
N GLY A 181 -14.90 2.11 4.56
CA GLY A 181 -14.47 0.96 5.39
C GLY A 181 -15.65 0.10 5.83
N GLN A 182 -16.79 0.72 6.17
CA GLN A 182 -18.03 0.01 6.52
C GLN A 182 -18.62 -0.73 5.31
N GLN A 183 -18.71 -0.07 4.15
CA GLN A 183 -19.21 -0.67 2.90
C GLN A 183 -18.39 -1.88 2.51
N LEU A 184 -17.05 -1.77 2.57
CA LEU A 184 -16.16 -2.88 2.26
C LEU A 184 -16.35 -4.07 3.22
N THR A 185 -16.44 -3.80 4.52
CA THR A 185 -16.69 -4.82 5.55
C THR A 185 -18.05 -5.50 5.33
N THR A 186 -19.10 -4.74 5.05
CA THR A 186 -20.44 -5.26 4.74
C THR A 186 -20.42 -6.12 3.48
N CYS A 187 -19.72 -5.69 2.42
CA CYS A 187 -19.58 -6.48 1.20
C CYS A 187 -18.87 -7.81 1.46
N PHE A 188 -17.79 -7.82 2.23
CA PHE A 188 -17.11 -9.07 2.58
C PHE A 188 -18.01 -10.00 3.39
N THR A 189 -18.83 -9.46 4.29
CA THR A 189 -19.81 -10.25 5.06
C THR A 189 -20.88 -10.84 4.14
N SER A 190 -21.39 -10.09 3.17
CA SER A 190 -22.42 -10.57 2.23
C SER A 190 -21.96 -11.71 1.32
N ILE A 191 -20.65 -11.87 1.13
CA ILE A 191 -20.07 -12.99 0.35
C ILE A 191 -19.56 -14.15 1.22
N GLY A 192 -19.92 -14.16 2.51
CA GLY A 192 -19.70 -15.29 3.42
C GLY A 192 -18.41 -15.25 4.22
N PHE A 193 -17.81 -14.09 4.44
CA PHE A 193 -16.69 -13.90 5.39
C PHE A 193 -17.17 -13.33 6.72
N ILE A 194 -16.52 -13.72 7.80
CA ILE A 194 -16.62 -13.04 9.10
C ILE A 194 -15.69 -11.84 9.05
N ALA A 195 -16.22 -10.68 8.63
CA ALA A 195 -15.47 -9.46 8.43
C ALA A 195 -15.78 -8.40 9.50
N TYR A 196 -14.73 -7.73 9.99
CA TYR A 196 -14.86 -6.70 11.00
C TYR A 196 -14.12 -5.42 10.62
N LEU A 197 -14.66 -4.27 11.03
CA LEU A 197 -14.02 -2.98 10.91
C LEU A 197 -13.22 -2.67 12.19
N TYR A 198 -11.93 -2.36 12.01
CA TYR A 198 -11.08 -1.93 13.12
C TYR A 198 -11.58 -0.61 13.73
N GLY A 199 -11.51 -0.53 15.05
CA GLY A 199 -11.98 0.64 15.80
C GLY A 199 -13.45 0.59 16.19
N THR A 200 -14.27 -0.16 15.46
CA THR A 200 -15.69 -0.40 15.74
C THR A 200 -15.88 -1.71 16.49
N SER A 201 -15.62 -2.82 15.83
CA SER A 201 -15.88 -4.17 16.36
C SER A 201 -14.64 -4.85 16.92
N VAL A 202 -13.46 -4.48 16.47
CA VAL A 202 -12.18 -5.08 16.86
C VAL A 202 -11.12 -4.01 17.06
N LYS A 203 -10.23 -4.23 18.04
CA LYS A 203 -9.12 -3.31 18.38
C LYS A 203 -7.72 -3.92 18.10
N GLU A 204 -7.66 -4.99 17.32
CA GLU A 204 -6.44 -5.64 16.89
C GLU A 204 -6.30 -5.54 15.37
N LEU A 205 -5.06 -5.59 14.86
CA LEU A 205 -4.74 -5.61 13.43
C LEU A 205 -5.15 -4.34 12.66
N GLY A 206 -5.17 -3.21 13.35
CA GLY A 206 -5.56 -1.91 12.76
C GLY A 206 -4.52 -1.26 11.86
N GLY A 207 -3.31 -1.81 11.75
CA GLY A 207 -2.24 -1.21 10.93
C GLY A 207 -1.87 0.24 11.33
N THR A 208 -2.25 0.71 12.52
CA THR A 208 -2.14 2.13 12.95
C THR A 208 -0.69 2.65 13.05
N LYS A 209 0.28 1.76 13.07
CA LYS A 209 1.73 2.07 13.05
C LYS A 209 2.34 1.89 11.65
N ASN A 210 1.52 1.68 10.63
CA ASN A 210 2.00 1.55 9.26
C ASN A 210 2.56 2.89 8.77
N ILE A 211 3.71 2.87 8.12
CA ILE A 211 4.38 4.07 7.61
C ILE A 211 3.51 4.81 6.59
N VAL A 212 2.62 4.12 5.89
CA VAL A 212 1.70 4.69 4.90
C VAL A 212 0.89 5.87 5.47
N HIS A 213 0.56 5.84 6.77
CA HIS A 213 -0.12 6.96 7.43
C HIS A 213 0.73 8.23 7.58
N LYS A 214 2.04 8.15 7.31
CA LYS A 214 2.99 9.27 7.40
C LYS A 214 3.51 9.73 6.04
N LEU A 215 3.03 9.13 4.94
CA LEU A 215 3.50 9.42 3.59
C LEU A 215 2.83 10.66 2.96
N GLY A 216 1.91 11.31 3.65
CA GLY A 216 1.18 12.45 3.09
C GLY A 216 0.13 12.07 2.03
N LEU A 217 -0.31 10.81 2.01
CA LEU A 217 -1.35 10.35 1.11
C LEU A 217 -2.69 11.03 1.41
N LYS A 218 -3.55 11.09 0.42
CA LYS A 218 -4.90 11.64 0.58
C LYS A 218 -5.63 10.93 1.73
N PRO A 219 -6.24 11.68 2.65
CA PRO A 219 -6.96 11.09 3.78
C PRO A 219 -7.98 10.03 3.30
N ARG A 220 -8.04 8.91 4.03
CA ARG A 220 -9.00 7.81 3.80
C ARG A 220 -8.82 7.04 2.47
N SER A 221 -7.77 7.32 1.68
CA SER A 221 -7.48 6.55 0.47
C SER A 221 -6.92 5.16 0.77
N PHE A 222 -6.36 4.95 1.96
CA PHE A 222 -5.67 3.73 2.37
C PHE A 222 -6.59 2.78 3.10
N MET A 223 -6.65 1.54 2.62
CA MET A 223 -7.36 0.41 3.20
C MET A 223 -6.36 -0.68 3.58
N HIS A 224 -6.16 -0.92 4.86
CA HIS A 224 -5.38 -2.01 5.40
C HIS A 224 -6.29 -3.22 5.58
N ILE A 225 -6.02 -4.32 4.88
CA ILE A 225 -6.87 -5.51 4.83
C ILE A 225 -6.07 -6.69 5.35
N GLU A 226 -6.42 -7.17 6.52
CA GLU A 226 -5.85 -8.33 7.16
C GLU A 226 -6.69 -9.57 6.87
N LEU A 227 -6.07 -10.59 6.29
CA LEU A 227 -6.71 -11.85 5.95
C LEU A 227 -6.21 -12.98 6.85
N SER A 228 -7.12 -13.74 7.45
CA SER A 228 -6.75 -14.92 8.23
C SER A 228 -6.05 -15.98 7.36
N LYS A 229 -5.28 -16.89 7.97
CA LYS A 229 -4.63 -17.96 7.21
C LYS A 229 -5.65 -18.80 6.43
N VAL A 230 -6.79 -19.13 7.05
CA VAL A 230 -7.87 -19.90 6.41
C VAL A 230 -8.46 -19.14 5.22
N THR A 231 -8.72 -17.85 5.39
CA THR A 231 -9.24 -16.98 4.32
C THR A 231 -8.29 -16.93 3.13
N ARG A 232 -6.99 -16.78 3.35
CA ARG A 232 -6.00 -16.80 2.26
C ARG A 232 -5.97 -18.12 1.51
N VAL A 233 -6.12 -19.24 2.20
CA VAL A 233 -6.22 -20.56 1.55
C VAL A 233 -7.51 -20.67 0.73
N ARG A 234 -8.67 -20.32 1.29
CA ARG A 234 -9.95 -20.32 0.57
C ARG A 234 -9.91 -19.46 -0.70
N LEU A 235 -9.45 -18.22 -0.60
CA LEU A 235 -9.34 -17.30 -1.75
C LEU A 235 -8.41 -17.85 -2.85
N ARG A 236 -7.39 -18.61 -2.49
CA ARG A 236 -6.48 -19.22 -3.47
C ARG A 236 -7.08 -20.43 -4.18
N GLN A 237 -7.93 -21.17 -3.52
CA GLN A 237 -8.53 -22.41 -4.04
C GLN A 237 -9.86 -22.17 -4.75
N ASP A 238 -10.58 -21.11 -4.38
CA ASP A 238 -11.91 -20.78 -4.91
C ASP A 238 -11.85 -19.51 -5.78
N GLN A 239 -11.69 -19.68 -7.08
CA GLN A 239 -11.62 -18.58 -8.05
C GLN A 239 -12.93 -17.77 -8.12
N PRO A 240 -14.15 -18.35 -8.09
CA PRO A 240 -15.38 -17.61 -7.93
C PRO A 240 -15.42 -16.71 -6.70
N LEU A 241 -14.97 -17.23 -5.54
CA LEU A 241 -14.91 -16.45 -4.31
C LEU A 241 -13.88 -15.30 -4.40
N LEU A 242 -12.72 -15.55 -5.02
CA LEU A 242 -11.69 -14.54 -5.24
C LEU A 242 -12.19 -13.42 -6.17
N ARG A 243 -12.96 -13.72 -7.20
CA ARG A 243 -13.64 -12.73 -8.04
C ARG A 243 -14.64 -11.90 -7.25
N LYS A 244 -15.46 -12.52 -6.39
CA LYS A 244 -16.40 -11.80 -5.51
C LYS A 244 -15.65 -10.89 -4.53
N PHE A 245 -14.56 -11.37 -3.95
CA PHE A 245 -13.69 -10.55 -3.08
C PHE A 245 -13.16 -9.31 -3.82
N THR A 246 -12.65 -9.48 -5.04
CA THR A 246 -12.15 -8.38 -5.89
C THR A 246 -13.29 -7.42 -6.28
N SER A 247 -14.49 -7.92 -6.54
CA SER A 247 -15.68 -7.10 -6.79
C SER A 247 -16.07 -6.25 -5.58
N CYS A 248 -15.86 -6.72 -4.34
CA CYS A 248 -16.06 -5.87 -3.16
C CYS A 248 -15.09 -4.68 -3.12
N LEU A 249 -13.84 -4.87 -3.55
CA LEU A 249 -12.87 -3.76 -3.65
C LEU A 249 -13.31 -2.75 -4.71
N SER A 250 -13.76 -3.21 -5.88
CA SER A 250 -14.18 -2.32 -6.98
C SER A 250 -15.36 -1.41 -6.61
N ARG A 251 -16.25 -1.85 -5.73
CA ARG A 251 -17.39 -1.05 -5.26
C ARG A 251 -16.98 0.14 -4.38
N THR A 252 -15.72 0.24 -3.99
CA THR A 252 -15.19 1.32 -3.17
C THR A 252 -14.36 2.32 -3.98
N LEU A 253 -14.19 2.13 -5.28
CA LEU A 253 -13.52 3.03 -6.21
C LEU A 253 -14.49 4.10 -6.73
#